data_1a622ae129896ac4d0a39068e3b1817c
#
_entry.id   1a622ae129896ac4d0a39068e3b1817c
#
_cell.length_a   1.000
_cell.length_b   1.000
_cell.length_c   1.000
_cell.angle_alpha   90.00
_cell.angle_beta   90.00
_cell.angle_gamma   90.00
#
_symmetry.space_group_name_H-M   'P 1'
#
loop_
_entity.id
_entity.type
_entity.pdbx_description
1 polymer ?
#
loop_
_entity_poly.entity_id
_entity_poly.type
_entity_poly.pdbx_seq_one_letter_code
_entity_poly.pdbx_strand_id
1 'polypeptide(L)'
;MPYRSGSHSPQSPADFWPISLGLCLALSVSACGGGSSSRPVPPIQPPATGRIEGSHFDDVNGNGLRDPGEPGLPGITTFLDLNGNGRLDPGEPSVSSDASGNFRFFNLPPGTYRVTALLPPGRVFTTPRSGPALERIVGGTNAPAGAFPWMVALILADQQDPFQGQFCGGSLITPEWVITAAHCFFNNQGQQVLNAQDLDLLLGTNRLEVGSGQRIRAAQIVINPGYNPQAGEPSGNDIALVRLSQPVSLATLPLVQPNQTNLTAPGTAATILGWGATDPRPAGQEPSGFPRDLQQATVPIVSNAECNAPQSYDGTILDSMLCAGFPQGGVDSCQADSGGPLIVPSGNGFALAGITSFGVGCALPNFFGVYTRVSSFFDFVQSVIGSTPTPTPTPPPPSGATASFTVNLSGGEVVSGLNFGSRAQ
;
A
#
# COMPACT_ATOMS: atom_id res chain seq x y z
N MET A 1 -15.82 13.11 15.50
CA MET A 1 -14.66 13.38 16.40
C MET A 1 -14.64 14.87 16.69
N PRO A 2 -14.50 15.37 17.92
CA PRO A 2 -14.49 16.79 18.18
C PRO A 2 -13.14 17.41 17.82
N TYR A 3 -13.19 18.48 17.05
CA TYR A 3 -12.07 19.38 16.78
C TYR A 3 -11.51 19.94 18.10
N ARG A 4 -10.22 19.79 18.33
CA ARG A 4 -9.53 20.53 19.38
C ARG A 4 -9.25 21.94 18.87
N SER A 5 -9.96 22.93 19.43
CA SER A 5 -9.62 24.34 19.31
C SER A 5 -8.43 24.65 20.24
N GLY A 6 -7.26 24.83 19.65
CA GLY A 6 -6.10 25.40 20.34
C GLY A 6 -6.14 26.93 20.26
N SER A 7 -6.36 27.59 21.38
CA SER A 7 -6.23 29.03 21.53
C SER A 7 -4.77 29.45 21.53
N HIS A 8 -4.33 30.16 20.49
CA HIS A 8 -3.06 30.87 20.49
C HIS A 8 -3.25 32.30 20.98
N SER A 9 -2.59 32.63 22.08
CA SER A 9 -2.32 34.00 22.50
C SER A 9 -1.07 34.51 21.80
N PRO A 10 -1.03 35.79 21.36
CA PRO A 10 0.16 36.35 20.73
C PRO A 10 1.12 36.89 21.80
N GLN A 11 2.39 36.54 21.72
CA GLN A 11 3.46 37.30 22.38
C GLN A 11 4.31 38.00 21.34
N SER A 12 4.47 39.29 21.56
CA SER A 12 5.16 40.30 20.78
C SER A 12 6.67 40.37 21.09
N PRO A 13 7.45 41.12 20.31
CA PRO A 13 8.87 40.89 20.10
C PRO A 13 9.75 41.83 20.92
N ALA A 14 11.00 41.51 21.06
CA ALA A 14 12.18 42.37 21.09
C ALA A 14 13.31 41.66 21.80
N ASP A 15 14.43 41.55 21.06
CA ASP A 15 15.67 42.12 21.57
C ASP A 15 16.76 42.07 20.47
N PHE A 16 17.11 43.30 20.09
CA PHE A 16 18.28 43.65 19.28
C PHE A 16 19.57 43.44 20.08
N TRP A 17 20.61 42.89 19.49
CA TRP A 17 21.99 43.10 19.94
C TRP A 17 22.93 43.41 18.77
N PRO A 18 23.95 44.25 18.98
CA PRO A 18 24.50 45.11 17.93
C PRO A 18 25.78 44.57 17.26
N ILE A 19 25.94 45.12 16.07
CA ILE A 19 27.15 45.05 15.23
C ILE A 19 28.30 45.74 15.91
N SER A 20 29.44 45.06 16.08
CA SER A 20 30.74 45.73 16.36
C SER A 20 31.62 45.72 15.13
N LEU A 21 31.78 46.91 14.56
CA LEU A 21 32.82 47.24 13.61
C LEU A 21 34.18 47.32 14.37
N GLY A 22 35.14 46.52 13.95
CA GLY A 22 36.53 46.63 14.31
C GLY A 22 37.38 46.98 13.09
N LEU A 23 37.69 48.27 12.96
CA LEU A 23 38.62 48.83 12.01
C LEU A 23 40.05 48.67 12.56
N CYS A 24 40.96 48.08 11.82
CA CYS A 24 42.37 48.27 12.00
C CYS A 24 43.10 48.37 10.68
N LEU A 25 43.75 49.51 10.54
CA LEU A 25 44.58 49.99 9.47
C LEU A 25 46.03 49.46 9.64
N ALA A 26 46.69 49.36 8.52
CA ALA A 26 48.11 49.69 8.24
C ALA A 26 49.00 48.55 7.74
N LEU A 27 49.27 48.65 6.47
CA LEU A 27 50.61 48.75 5.79
C LEU A 27 51.77 47.87 6.29
N SER A 28 52.19 46.92 5.45
CA SER A 28 53.61 46.95 4.95
C SER A 28 53.74 46.01 3.75
N VAL A 29 54.32 46.56 2.71
CA VAL A 29 54.79 45.91 1.48
C VAL A 29 56.03 45.13 1.80
N SER A 30 56.08 43.84 1.43
CA SER A 30 57.30 43.15 1.11
C SER A 30 57.08 42.10 0.07
N ALA A 31 57.60 42.32 -1.09
CA ALA A 31 57.69 41.34 -2.16
C ALA A 31 58.72 40.26 -1.76
N CYS A 32 58.36 38.98 -2.02
CA CYS A 32 59.32 37.97 -2.47
C CYS A 32 58.68 36.68 -2.87
N GLY A 33 58.99 36.22 -4.03
CA GLY A 33 59.17 34.81 -4.33
C GLY A 33 57.96 33.97 -4.64
N GLY A 34 57.64 33.80 -5.91
CA GLY A 34 56.80 32.75 -6.44
C GLY A 34 57.30 31.35 -6.07
N GLY A 35 56.42 30.62 -5.46
CA GLY A 35 56.52 29.17 -5.29
C GLY A 35 55.11 28.62 -5.41
N SER A 36 54.69 28.30 -6.63
CA SER A 36 53.46 27.50 -6.86
C SER A 36 53.72 26.10 -6.36
N SER A 37 53.48 25.85 -5.08
CA SER A 37 53.33 24.50 -4.59
C SER A 37 51.91 24.01 -4.98
N SER A 38 51.79 23.43 -6.17
CA SER A 38 50.69 22.59 -6.51
C SER A 38 50.65 21.41 -5.53
N ARG A 39 49.80 21.46 -4.51
CA ARG A 39 49.48 20.28 -3.73
C ARG A 39 48.98 19.21 -4.72
N PRO A 40 49.54 17.99 -4.71
CA PRO A 40 48.98 16.91 -5.52
C PRO A 40 47.54 16.70 -5.09
N VAL A 41 46.64 16.82 -6.05
CA VAL A 41 45.25 16.40 -5.86
C VAL A 41 45.31 14.90 -5.55
N PRO A 42 44.79 14.43 -4.40
CA PRO A 42 44.77 12.99 -4.11
C PRO A 42 44.01 12.28 -5.26
N PRO A 43 44.49 11.12 -5.71
CA PRO A 43 43.84 10.38 -6.75
C PRO A 43 42.37 10.14 -6.32
N ILE A 44 41.41 10.44 -7.22
CA ILE A 44 40.01 10.14 -7.01
C ILE A 44 39.92 8.62 -6.90
N GLN A 45 39.76 8.14 -5.67
CA GLN A 45 39.53 6.72 -5.41
C GLN A 45 38.17 6.36 -5.98
N PRO A 46 38.04 5.33 -6.84
CA PRO A 46 36.74 4.89 -7.29
C PRO A 46 35.82 4.62 -6.08
N PRO A 47 34.52 4.94 -6.14
CA PRO A 47 33.62 4.62 -5.05
C PRO A 47 33.70 3.13 -4.74
N ALA A 48 33.78 2.79 -3.46
CA ALA A 48 33.80 1.40 -3.03
C ALA A 48 32.54 0.71 -3.51
N THR A 49 32.68 -0.43 -4.17
CA THR A 49 31.56 -1.25 -4.65
C THR A 49 31.10 -2.18 -3.53
N GLY A 50 29.77 -2.43 -3.47
CA GLY A 50 29.17 -3.34 -2.51
C GLY A 50 28.76 -4.66 -3.15
N ARG A 51 28.08 -5.52 -2.36
CA ARG A 51 27.50 -6.78 -2.82
C ARG A 51 26.15 -7.04 -2.18
N ILE A 52 25.31 -7.81 -2.88
CA ILE A 52 24.00 -8.27 -2.42
C ILE A 52 24.01 -9.82 -2.42
N GLU A 53 23.59 -10.42 -1.31
CA GLU A 53 23.57 -11.88 -1.14
C GLU A 53 22.22 -12.33 -0.58
N GLY A 54 21.79 -13.53 -0.99
CA GLY A 54 20.55 -14.12 -0.50
C GLY A 54 20.45 -15.61 -0.78
N SER A 55 19.31 -16.22 -0.48
CA SER A 55 19.05 -17.63 -0.74
C SER A 55 17.63 -17.90 -1.19
N HIS A 56 17.46 -18.97 -1.94
CA HIS A 56 16.17 -19.62 -2.26
C HIS A 56 16.06 -20.93 -1.50
N PHE A 57 14.91 -21.21 -0.93
CA PHE A 57 14.67 -22.41 -0.16
C PHE A 57 13.26 -22.98 -0.39
N ASP A 58 13.10 -24.28 -0.15
CA ASP A 58 11.82 -24.95 -0.20
C ASP A 58 11.13 -24.81 1.17
N ASP A 59 10.21 -23.87 1.24
CA ASP A 59 9.40 -23.61 2.44
C ASP A 59 8.29 -24.67 2.53
N VAL A 60 8.64 -25.82 3.09
CA VAL A 60 7.77 -27.01 3.12
C VAL A 60 6.51 -26.77 3.96
N ASN A 61 6.63 -26.00 5.03
CA ASN A 61 5.51 -25.72 5.94
C ASN A 61 4.74 -24.43 5.56
N GLY A 62 5.25 -23.64 4.59
CA GLY A 62 4.60 -22.44 4.08
C GLY A 62 4.61 -21.25 5.05
N ASN A 63 5.49 -21.25 6.06
CA ASN A 63 5.55 -20.19 7.07
C ASN A 63 6.36 -18.95 6.63
N GLY A 64 7.07 -19.04 5.48
CA GLY A 64 7.89 -17.97 4.91
C GLY A 64 9.24 -17.77 5.59
N LEU A 65 9.64 -18.66 6.50
CA LEU A 65 10.92 -18.69 7.18
C LEU A 65 11.71 -19.92 6.70
N ARG A 66 13.04 -19.83 6.69
CA ARG A 66 13.87 -20.99 6.42
C ARG A 66 14.13 -21.76 7.71
N ASP A 67 13.40 -22.85 7.90
CA ASP A 67 13.51 -23.71 9.08
C ASP A 67 14.64 -24.75 8.95
N PRO A 68 15.14 -25.29 10.09
CA PRO A 68 16.07 -26.40 10.06
C PRO A 68 15.47 -27.60 9.31
N GLY A 69 16.18 -28.05 8.26
CA GLY A 69 15.75 -29.18 7.42
C GLY A 69 15.08 -28.73 6.09
N GLU A 70 14.82 -27.48 5.87
CA GLU A 70 14.32 -27.00 4.59
C GLU A 70 15.47 -26.83 3.59
N PRO A 71 15.40 -27.54 2.44
CA PRO A 71 16.51 -27.55 1.49
C PRO A 71 16.59 -26.22 0.71
N GLY A 72 17.80 -25.85 0.33
CA GLY A 72 18.04 -24.80 -0.65
C GLY A 72 17.52 -25.21 -2.02
N LEU A 73 17.05 -24.25 -2.81
CA LEU A 73 16.58 -24.45 -4.18
C LEU A 73 17.64 -23.98 -5.18
N PRO A 74 18.32 -24.90 -5.88
CA PRO A 74 19.28 -24.54 -6.92
C PRO A 74 18.60 -24.12 -8.23
N GLY A 75 19.33 -23.34 -9.03
CA GLY A 75 18.90 -23.01 -10.39
C GLY A 75 17.79 -21.95 -10.49
N ILE A 76 17.42 -21.30 -9.39
CA ILE A 76 16.45 -20.20 -9.42
C ILE A 76 17.15 -18.94 -9.92
N THR A 77 16.61 -18.33 -10.96
CA THR A 77 17.14 -17.10 -11.52
C THR A 77 16.73 -15.89 -10.66
N THR A 78 17.73 -15.15 -10.19
CA THR A 78 17.56 -13.85 -9.52
C THR A 78 18.21 -12.77 -10.38
N PHE A 79 17.60 -11.60 -10.49
CA PHE A 79 18.09 -10.50 -11.31
C PHE A 79 17.87 -9.14 -10.63
N LEU A 80 18.65 -8.15 -11.08
CA LEU A 80 18.46 -6.75 -10.69
C LEU A 80 17.51 -6.10 -11.69
N ASP A 81 16.28 -5.92 -11.27
CA ASP A 81 15.20 -5.30 -12.06
C ASP A 81 15.42 -3.78 -12.09
N LEU A 82 16.11 -3.32 -13.13
CA LEU A 82 16.55 -1.92 -13.26
C LEU A 82 15.44 -0.97 -13.67
N ASN A 83 14.39 -1.47 -14.30
CA ASN A 83 13.26 -0.68 -14.78
C ASN A 83 11.98 -0.88 -13.95
N GLY A 84 11.99 -1.78 -12.97
CA GLY A 84 10.89 -2.02 -12.02
C GLY A 84 9.70 -2.78 -12.61
N ASN A 85 9.86 -3.43 -13.78
CA ASN A 85 8.76 -4.08 -14.48
C ASN A 85 8.50 -5.54 -14.05
N GLY A 86 9.35 -6.10 -13.16
CA GLY A 86 9.24 -7.47 -12.63
C GLY A 86 9.61 -8.56 -13.65
N ARG A 87 10.25 -8.23 -14.78
CA ARG A 87 10.67 -9.14 -15.85
C ARG A 87 12.17 -9.03 -16.04
N LEU A 88 12.81 -10.15 -16.36
CA LEU A 88 14.23 -10.13 -16.73
C LEU A 88 14.35 -9.64 -18.19
N ASP A 89 14.89 -8.43 -18.36
CA ASP A 89 15.12 -7.83 -19.67
C ASP A 89 16.57 -7.99 -20.13
N PRO A 90 16.84 -7.91 -21.46
CA PRO A 90 18.20 -7.91 -21.97
C PRO A 90 19.05 -6.78 -21.37
N GLY A 91 20.18 -7.13 -20.73
CA GLY A 91 21.10 -6.19 -20.11
C GLY A 91 20.94 -6.06 -18.60
N GLU A 92 19.93 -6.66 -17.99
CA GLU A 92 19.82 -6.71 -16.53
C GLU A 92 20.74 -7.79 -15.95
N PRO A 93 21.52 -7.44 -14.90
CA PRO A 93 22.35 -8.42 -14.21
C PRO A 93 21.52 -9.55 -13.59
N SER A 94 21.87 -10.79 -13.89
CA SER A 94 21.18 -11.96 -13.35
C SER A 94 22.15 -13.04 -12.91
N VAL A 95 21.74 -13.83 -11.89
CA VAL A 95 22.47 -14.96 -11.36
C VAL A 95 21.51 -16.10 -11.07
N SER A 96 22.01 -17.36 -11.13
CA SER A 96 21.27 -18.54 -10.68
C SER A 96 21.75 -18.97 -9.30
N SER A 97 20.84 -19.43 -8.46
CA SER A 97 21.19 -19.98 -7.15
C SER A 97 22.04 -21.26 -7.26
N ASP A 98 22.99 -21.40 -6.34
CA ASP A 98 23.87 -22.56 -6.24
C ASP A 98 23.15 -23.81 -5.67
N ALA A 99 23.91 -24.93 -5.48
CA ALA A 99 23.35 -26.19 -4.96
C ALA A 99 22.73 -26.05 -3.54
N SER A 100 23.12 -25.04 -2.78
CA SER A 100 22.56 -24.73 -1.45
C SER A 100 21.46 -23.64 -1.51
N GLY A 101 21.10 -23.22 -2.71
CA GLY A 101 20.12 -22.19 -2.96
C GLY A 101 20.65 -20.76 -2.87
N ASN A 102 21.93 -20.51 -2.65
CA ASN A 102 22.47 -19.17 -2.46
C ASN A 102 22.69 -18.44 -3.80
N PHE A 103 22.49 -17.13 -3.80
CA PHE A 103 22.80 -16.25 -4.92
C PHE A 103 23.60 -15.02 -4.45
N ARG A 104 24.39 -14.41 -5.37
CA ARG A 104 25.24 -13.25 -5.05
C ARG A 104 25.45 -12.35 -6.25
N PHE A 105 25.31 -11.04 -6.02
CA PHE A 105 25.74 -9.99 -6.94
C PHE A 105 26.96 -9.27 -6.36
N PHE A 106 27.98 -9.07 -7.15
CA PHE A 106 29.24 -8.44 -6.74
C PHE A 106 29.48 -7.13 -7.50
N ASN A 107 30.39 -6.31 -6.98
CA ASN A 107 30.88 -5.10 -7.61
C ASN A 107 29.78 -4.09 -7.97
N LEU A 108 28.75 -4.01 -7.14
CA LEU A 108 27.64 -3.08 -7.36
C LEU A 108 28.04 -1.69 -6.89
N PRO A 109 27.91 -0.62 -7.72
CA PRO A 109 28.02 0.76 -7.27
C PRO A 109 27.04 1.06 -6.13
N PRO A 110 27.29 2.09 -5.29
CA PRO A 110 26.28 2.58 -4.37
C PRO A 110 24.99 2.97 -5.11
N GLY A 111 23.83 2.52 -4.60
CA GLY A 111 22.56 2.78 -5.26
C GLY A 111 21.41 1.95 -4.68
N THR A 112 20.20 2.18 -5.18
CA THR A 112 19.02 1.39 -4.87
C THR A 112 18.83 0.33 -5.93
N TYR A 113 18.70 -0.93 -5.50
CA TYR A 113 18.52 -2.09 -6.36
C TYR A 113 17.21 -2.80 -6.03
N ARG A 114 16.45 -3.15 -7.05
CA ARG A 114 15.33 -4.08 -6.92
C ARG A 114 15.82 -5.47 -7.29
N VAL A 115 15.87 -6.36 -6.30
CA VAL A 115 16.29 -7.76 -6.47
C VAL A 115 15.06 -8.61 -6.68
N THR A 116 14.93 -9.20 -7.85
CA THR A 116 13.73 -9.95 -8.27
C THR A 116 14.12 -11.38 -8.63
N ALA A 117 13.26 -12.34 -8.28
CA ALA A 117 13.47 -13.74 -8.60
C ALA A 117 12.36 -14.27 -9.53
N LEU A 118 12.70 -15.27 -10.35
CA LEU A 118 11.80 -15.99 -11.24
C LEU A 118 11.64 -17.42 -10.75
N LEU A 119 10.41 -17.81 -10.37
CA LEU A 119 10.12 -19.20 -10.02
C LEU A 119 9.82 -20.04 -11.27
N PRO A 120 10.27 -21.31 -11.28
CA PRO A 120 9.80 -22.25 -12.29
C PRO A 120 8.29 -22.51 -12.14
N PRO A 121 7.62 -22.95 -13.21
CA PRO A 121 6.20 -23.31 -13.18
C PRO A 121 5.89 -24.33 -12.07
N GLY A 122 4.72 -24.18 -11.43
CA GLY A 122 4.26 -25.08 -10.36
C GLY A 122 4.84 -24.76 -8.97
N ARG A 123 5.44 -23.58 -8.78
CA ARG A 123 5.85 -23.09 -7.45
C ARG A 123 5.28 -21.70 -7.18
N VAL A 124 5.05 -21.42 -5.91
CA VAL A 124 4.61 -20.10 -5.42
C VAL A 124 5.58 -19.56 -4.40
N PHE A 125 5.80 -18.25 -4.38
CA PHE A 125 6.57 -17.61 -3.32
C PHE A 125 5.82 -17.66 -2.00
N THR A 126 6.56 -17.98 -0.94
CA THR A 126 6.11 -17.88 0.46
C THR A 126 6.82 -16.72 1.18
N THR A 127 7.93 -16.23 0.62
CA THR A 127 8.70 -15.05 1.05
C THR A 127 9.34 -14.41 -0.20
N PRO A 128 9.67 -13.09 -0.29
CA PRO A 128 9.98 -12.27 0.86
C PRO A 128 8.76 -11.89 1.67
N ARG A 129 8.81 -12.15 2.96
CA ARG A 129 8.03 -11.39 3.92
C ARG A 129 8.92 -10.22 4.33
N SER A 130 8.51 -9.00 4.06
CA SER A 130 9.26 -7.80 4.42
C SER A 130 9.41 -7.70 5.94
N GLY A 131 10.63 -7.89 6.47
CA GLY A 131 11.08 -7.52 7.82
C GLY A 131 10.40 -8.17 9.03
N PRO A 132 10.90 -7.92 10.27
CA PRO A 132 10.21 -8.36 11.47
C PRO A 132 8.81 -7.75 11.46
N ALA A 133 7.78 -8.62 11.55
CA ALA A 133 6.39 -8.25 11.50
C ALA A 133 6.06 -7.26 12.62
N LEU A 134 5.97 -6.00 12.28
CA LEU A 134 5.04 -5.10 12.92
C LEU A 134 3.70 -5.39 12.25
N GLU A 135 2.87 -6.17 12.93
CA GLU A 135 1.53 -6.52 12.50
C GLU A 135 0.73 -5.23 12.24
N ARG A 136 0.19 -5.05 11.02
CA ARG A 136 -0.39 -3.78 10.54
C ARG A 136 -1.47 -4.06 9.51
N ILE A 137 -2.61 -3.39 9.49
CA ILE A 137 -3.98 -3.87 9.43
C ILE A 137 -4.06 -4.83 10.61
N VAL A 138 -4.99 -4.75 11.51
CA VAL A 138 -4.90 -5.64 12.69
C VAL A 138 -4.60 -7.06 12.23
N GLY A 139 -3.43 -7.62 12.61
CA GLY A 139 -2.96 -8.93 12.15
C GLY A 139 -2.46 -9.02 10.70
N GLY A 140 -2.19 -7.89 10.02
CA GLY A 140 -1.72 -7.85 8.64
C GLY A 140 -0.19 -7.71 8.49
N THR A 141 0.26 -7.56 7.25
CA THR A 141 1.67 -7.37 6.86
C THR A 141 1.80 -6.23 5.86
N ASN A 142 3.02 -5.67 5.69
CA ASN A 142 3.26 -4.71 4.63
C ASN A 142 2.95 -5.31 3.25
N ALA A 143 2.20 -4.58 2.44
CA ALA A 143 1.95 -4.96 1.05
C ALA A 143 3.25 -4.88 0.24
N PRO A 144 3.55 -5.86 -0.64
CA PRO A 144 4.71 -5.78 -1.52
C PRO A 144 4.66 -4.52 -2.39
N ALA A 145 5.80 -3.87 -2.58
CA ALA A 145 5.85 -2.64 -3.37
C ALA A 145 5.36 -2.89 -4.81
N GLY A 146 4.41 -2.06 -5.26
CA GLY A 146 3.83 -2.15 -6.61
C GLY A 146 2.89 -3.33 -6.86
N ALA A 147 2.58 -4.16 -5.84
CA ALA A 147 1.67 -5.29 -6.00
C ALA A 147 0.22 -4.88 -6.27
N PHE A 148 -0.18 -3.70 -5.80
CA PHE A 148 -1.56 -3.20 -5.88
C PHE A 148 -1.59 -1.79 -6.49
N PRO A 149 -1.28 -1.66 -7.79
CA PRO A 149 -1.13 -0.34 -8.45
C PRO A 149 -2.43 0.48 -8.50
N TRP A 150 -3.57 -0.17 -8.30
CA TRP A 150 -4.90 0.46 -8.22
C TRP A 150 -5.24 1.02 -6.85
N MET A 151 -4.41 0.79 -5.82
CA MET A 151 -4.68 1.29 -4.48
C MET A 151 -4.57 2.82 -4.44
N VAL A 152 -5.54 3.46 -3.78
CA VAL A 152 -5.66 4.92 -3.69
C VAL A 152 -5.80 5.32 -2.24
N ALA A 153 -5.06 6.35 -1.83
CA ALA A 153 -5.30 7.06 -0.57
C ALA A 153 -6.09 8.34 -0.85
N LEU A 154 -7.20 8.53 -0.14
CA LEU A 154 -7.97 9.76 -0.12
C LEU A 154 -7.36 10.71 0.92
N ILE A 155 -6.98 11.92 0.49
CA ILE A 155 -6.19 12.86 1.27
C ILE A 155 -6.88 14.21 1.31
N LEU A 156 -6.95 14.83 2.49
CA LEU A 156 -7.40 16.22 2.61
C LEU A 156 -6.45 17.14 1.81
N ALA A 157 -7.02 17.96 0.94
CA ALA A 157 -6.26 18.73 -0.03
C ALA A 157 -5.37 19.82 0.59
N ASP A 158 -5.69 20.28 1.79
CA ASP A 158 -4.93 21.27 2.57
C ASP A 158 -3.72 20.66 3.31
N GLN A 159 -3.66 19.33 3.42
CA GLN A 159 -2.56 18.63 4.09
C GLN A 159 -1.40 18.35 3.12
N GLN A 160 -0.21 18.86 3.45
CA GLN A 160 0.99 18.65 2.63
C GLN A 160 1.56 17.24 2.78
N ASP A 161 1.64 16.71 4.00
CA ASP A 161 2.06 15.32 4.26
C ASP A 161 0.87 14.38 4.02
N PRO A 162 0.94 13.48 3.03
CA PRO A 162 -0.12 12.53 2.76
C PRO A 162 -0.50 11.67 3.96
N PHE A 163 0.45 11.38 4.83
CA PHE A 163 0.23 10.61 6.05
C PHE A 163 -0.66 11.34 7.07
N GLN A 164 -0.54 12.65 7.15
CA GLN A 164 -1.40 13.46 8.03
C GLN A 164 -2.78 13.72 7.44
N GLY A 165 -2.87 13.72 6.10
CA GLY A 165 -4.09 14.03 5.39
C GLY A 165 -4.93 12.82 4.99
N GLN A 166 -4.40 11.61 5.06
CA GLN A 166 -5.12 10.40 4.67
C GLN A 166 -6.24 10.09 5.68
N PHE A 167 -7.44 9.90 5.17
CA PHE A 167 -8.63 9.61 6.00
C PHE A 167 -9.44 8.43 5.52
N CYS A 168 -9.34 8.07 4.23
CA CYS A 168 -9.99 6.93 3.60
C CYS A 168 -9.11 6.31 2.52
N GLY A 169 -9.46 5.11 2.09
CA GLY A 169 -8.89 4.42 0.94
C GLY A 169 -9.83 4.43 -0.27
N GLY A 170 -9.37 3.87 -1.38
CA GLY A 170 -10.14 3.69 -2.60
C GLY A 170 -9.45 2.77 -3.59
N SER A 171 -10.12 2.49 -4.69
CA SER A 171 -9.58 1.65 -5.77
C SER A 171 -9.76 2.32 -7.13
N LEU A 172 -8.70 2.40 -7.92
CA LEU A 172 -8.75 2.87 -9.30
C LEU A 172 -9.44 1.79 -10.17
N ILE A 173 -10.61 2.09 -10.72
CA ILE A 173 -11.41 1.15 -11.53
C ILE A 173 -11.39 1.47 -13.03
N THR A 174 -11.09 2.73 -13.39
CA THR A 174 -10.76 3.15 -14.75
C THR A 174 -9.63 4.20 -14.66
N PRO A 175 -8.98 4.60 -15.76
CA PRO A 175 -7.95 5.64 -15.73
C PRO A 175 -8.38 6.97 -15.08
N GLU A 176 -9.66 7.24 -14.97
CA GLU A 176 -10.22 8.50 -14.43
C GLU A 176 -11.11 8.32 -13.19
N TRP A 177 -11.49 7.10 -12.83
CA TRP A 177 -12.45 6.88 -11.77
C TRP A 177 -11.92 5.98 -10.65
N VAL A 178 -12.11 6.45 -9.43
CA VAL A 178 -11.83 5.75 -8.18
C VAL A 178 -13.16 5.43 -7.49
N ILE A 179 -13.29 4.20 -6.99
CA ILE A 179 -14.42 3.75 -6.18
C ILE A 179 -14.00 3.77 -4.70
N THR A 180 -14.88 4.23 -3.82
CA THR A 180 -14.68 4.34 -2.38
C THR A 180 -16.02 4.28 -1.63
N ALA A 181 -16.02 4.45 -0.31
CA ALA A 181 -17.23 4.50 0.51
C ALA A 181 -17.86 5.89 0.52
N ALA A 182 -19.18 5.95 0.58
CA ALA A 182 -19.91 7.21 0.65
C ALA A 182 -19.70 7.93 1.99
N HIS A 183 -19.64 7.19 3.10
CA HIS A 183 -19.48 7.76 4.45
C HIS A 183 -18.21 8.59 4.59
N CYS A 184 -17.18 8.36 3.77
CA CYS A 184 -15.93 9.15 3.77
C CYS A 184 -16.16 10.67 3.57
N PHE A 185 -17.28 11.06 3.01
CA PHE A 185 -17.61 12.45 2.68
C PHE A 185 -18.57 13.11 3.66
N PHE A 186 -19.02 12.40 4.71
CA PHE A 186 -20.03 12.87 5.65
C PHE A 186 -19.48 12.91 7.08
N ASN A 187 -20.01 13.84 7.90
CA ASN A 187 -19.75 13.84 9.34
C ASN A 187 -20.78 12.96 10.08
N ASN A 188 -20.58 12.78 11.39
CA ASN A 188 -21.48 11.99 12.24
C ASN A 188 -22.89 12.56 12.38
N GLN A 189 -23.16 13.76 11.85
CA GLN A 189 -24.49 14.38 11.80
C GLN A 189 -25.17 14.16 10.44
N GLY A 190 -24.53 13.39 9.55
CA GLY A 190 -25.03 13.10 8.22
C GLY A 190 -24.95 14.29 7.26
N GLN A 191 -24.11 15.27 7.54
CA GLN A 191 -23.88 16.41 6.64
C GLN A 191 -22.66 16.08 5.76
N GLN A 192 -22.79 16.32 4.45
CA GLN A 192 -21.64 16.26 3.56
C GLN A 192 -20.67 17.41 3.89
N VAL A 193 -19.45 17.06 4.28
CA VAL A 193 -18.42 18.01 4.71
C VAL A 193 -17.24 18.10 3.76
N LEU A 194 -17.11 17.19 2.80
CA LEU A 194 -16.06 17.17 1.80
C LEU A 194 -16.64 17.22 0.39
N ASN A 195 -16.13 18.14 -0.42
CA ASN A 195 -16.41 18.27 -1.84
C ASN A 195 -15.14 17.94 -2.65
N ALA A 196 -15.24 17.88 -3.97
CA ALA A 196 -14.10 17.54 -4.84
C ALA A 196 -12.89 18.48 -4.66
N GLN A 197 -13.12 19.75 -4.38
CA GLN A 197 -12.05 20.74 -4.14
C GLN A 197 -11.25 20.48 -2.85
N ASP A 198 -11.84 19.76 -1.89
CA ASP A 198 -11.25 19.48 -0.58
C ASP A 198 -10.48 18.16 -0.58
N LEU A 199 -10.45 17.45 -1.74
CA LEU A 199 -9.96 16.09 -1.88
C LEU A 199 -8.84 15.98 -2.92
N ASP A 200 -7.72 15.42 -2.51
CA ASP A 200 -6.68 14.89 -3.37
C ASP A 200 -6.63 13.35 -3.26
N LEU A 201 -6.21 12.70 -4.34
CA LEU A 201 -6.03 11.25 -4.43
C LEU A 201 -4.56 10.95 -4.68
N LEU A 202 -3.95 10.11 -3.85
CA LEU A 202 -2.58 9.64 -4.02
C LEU A 202 -2.59 8.20 -4.55
N LEU A 203 -1.95 8.02 -5.71
CA LEU A 203 -1.93 6.76 -6.46
C LEU A 203 -0.50 6.35 -6.81
N GLY A 204 -0.28 5.06 -7.11
CA GLY A 204 1.00 4.55 -7.61
C GLY A 204 2.11 4.52 -6.56
N THR A 205 1.75 4.46 -5.29
CA THR A 205 2.71 4.30 -4.18
C THR A 205 2.16 3.36 -3.11
N ASN A 206 3.07 2.66 -2.44
CA ASN A 206 2.74 1.91 -1.23
C ASN A 206 2.97 2.75 0.04
N ARG A 207 3.60 3.95 -0.07
CA ARG A 207 4.03 4.71 1.09
C ARG A 207 3.43 6.11 1.09
N LEU A 208 2.82 6.50 2.19
CA LEU A 208 2.30 7.85 2.43
C LEU A 208 3.45 8.78 2.81
N GLU A 209 4.08 9.38 1.78
CA GLU A 209 5.23 10.27 1.92
C GLU A 209 5.16 11.40 0.89
N VAL A 210 5.68 12.57 1.27
CA VAL A 210 5.74 13.73 0.35
C VAL A 210 6.60 13.38 -0.86
N GLY A 211 6.05 13.58 -2.05
CA GLY A 211 6.73 13.28 -3.31
C GLY A 211 6.64 11.83 -3.77
N SER A 212 5.98 10.93 -2.99
CA SER A 212 5.69 9.58 -3.44
C SER A 212 4.46 9.56 -4.37
N GLY A 213 4.45 8.64 -5.36
CA GLY A 213 3.31 8.42 -6.24
C GLY A 213 2.86 9.64 -7.04
N GLN A 214 1.59 9.63 -7.43
CA GLN A 214 0.91 10.70 -8.16
C GLN A 214 -0.20 11.26 -7.28
N ARG A 215 -0.11 12.53 -6.89
CA ARG A 215 -1.15 13.23 -6.15
C ARG A 215 -2.00 14.06 -7.12
N ILE A 216 -3.27 13.72 -7.24
CA ILE A 216 -4.20 14.29 -8.24
C ILE A 216 -5.43 14.81 -7.54
N ARG A 217 -5.86 16.03 -7.88
CA ARG A 217 -7.10 16.64 -7.38
C ARG A 217 -8.32 15.87 -7.86
N ALA A 218 -9.32 15.71 -7.01
CA ALA A 218 -10.63 15.25 -7.44
C ALA A 218 -11.33 16.32 -8.31
N ALA A 219 -11.97 15.87 -9.40
CA ALA A 219 -12.79 16.72 -10.26
C ALA A 219 -14.29 16.64 -9.88
N GLN A 220 -14.73 15.47 -9.39
CA GLN A 220 -16.12 15.20 -9.07
C GLN A 220 -16.22 14.10 -8.02
N ILE A 221 -17.23 14.19 -7.15
CA ILE A 221 -17.66 13.12 -6.24
C ILE A 221 -19.10 12.78 -6.58
N VAL A 222 -19.40 11.50 -6.79
CA VAL A 222 -20.75 10.99 -7.06
C VAL A 222 -21.09 9.98 -5.96
N ILE A 223 -21.93 10.41 -5.04
CA ILE A 223 -22.48 9.56 -3.97
C ILE A 223 -23.62 8.72 -4.53
N ASN A 224 -23.72 7.45 -4.12
CA ASN A 224 -24.89 6.64 -4.46
C ASN A 224 -26.16 7.31 -3.93
N PRO A 225 -27.20 7.57 -4.76
CA PRO A 225 -28.41 8.29 -4.34
C PRO A 225 -29.23 7.55 -3.28
N GLY A 226 -29.00 6.25 -3.10
CA GLY A 226 -29.62 5.45 -2.03
C GLY A 226 -28.87 5.52 -0.69
N TYR A 227 -27.71 6.15 -0.62
CA TYR A 227 -26.98 6.32 0.63
C TYR A 227 -27.73 7.28 1.57
N ASN A 228 -28.00 6.83 2.79
CA ASN A 228 -28.65 7.65 3.81
C ASN A 228 -27.72 7.90 5.01
N PRO A 229 -27.04 9.05 5.05
CA PRO A 229 -26.09 9.36 6.14
C PRO A 229 -26.78 9.57 7.50
N GLN A 230 -28.11 9.73 7.53
CA GLN A 230 -28.90 9.91 8.76
C GLN A 230 -29.35 8.56 9.38
N ALA A 231 -29.28 7.46 8.61
CA ALA A 231 -29.76 6.16 9.10
C ALA A 231 -28.81 5.53 10.13
N GLY A 232 -27.61 6.10 10.31
CA GLY A 232 -26.53 5.43 11.03
C GLY A 232 -26.01 4.21 10.26
N GLU A 233 -25.05 3.50 10.79
CA GLU A 233 -24.65 2.20 10.25
C GLU A 233 -25.62 1.11 10.75
N PRO A 234 -26.09 0.22 9.87
CA PRO A 234 -25.72 -0.03 8.47
C PRO A 234 -26.65 0.63 7.45
N SER A 235 -26.19 1.61 6.65
CA SER A 235 -27.04 2.28 5.66
C SER A 235 -27.18 1.54 4.32
N GLY A 236 -26.50 0.44 4.11
CA GLY A 236 -26.66 -0.48 2.97
C GLY A 236 -26.18 -0.02 1.59
N ASN A 237 -26.04 1.26 1.34
CA ASN A 237 -25.67 1.84 0.04
C ASN A 237 -24.39 2.68 0.13
N ASP A 238 -23.46 2.25 0.96
CA ASP A 238 -22.24 2.97 1.27
C ASP A 238 -21.19 2.82 0.16
N ILE A 239 -21.39 3.57 -0.93
CA ILE A 239 -20.54 3.56 -2.11
C ILE A 239 -20.55 4.94 -2.78
N ALA A 240 -19.38 5.38 -3.21
CA ALA A 240 -19.18 6.60 -3.97
C ALA A 240 -18.12 6.41 -5.06
N LEU A 241 -18.19 7.26 -6.08
CA LEU A 241 -17.22 7.36 -7.16
C LEU A 241 -16.58 8.73 -7.17
N VAL A 242 -15.27 8.79 -7.34
CA VAL A 242 -14.49 10.01 -7.43
C VAL A 242 -13.82 10.06 -8.80
N ARG A 243 -14.08 11.12 -9.56
CA ARG A 243 -13.39 11.36 -10.82
C ARG A 243 -12.10 12.14 -10.57
N LEU A 244 -11.02 11.69 -11.15
CA LEU A 244 -9.73 12.39 -11.17
C LEU A 244 -9.81 13.60 -12.10
N SER A 245 -9.09 14.69 -11.79
CA SER A 245 -8.99 15.87 -12.66
C SER A 245 -8.20 15.61 -13.95
N GLN A 246 -7.45 14.51 -14.00
CA GLN A 246 -6.73 14.04 -15.18
C GLN A 246 -6.58 12.51 -15.10
N PRO A 247 -6.55 11.81 -16.25
CA PRO A 247 -6.37 10.37 -16.27
C PRO A 247 -4.95 9.96 -15.84
N VAL A 248 -4.83 8.73 -15.34
CA VAL A 248 -3.54 8.10 -14.96
C VAL A 248 -3.29 6.84 -15.77
N SER A 249 -2.01 6.51 -15.97
CA SER A 249 -1.58 5.30 -16.69
C SER A 249 -1.19 4.17 -15.71
N LEU A 250 -2.04 3.93 -14.69
CA LEU A 250 -1.88 2.84 -13.74
C LEU A 250 -2.84 1.69 -14.08
N ALA A 251 -2.48 0.48 -13.66
CA ALA A 251 -3.38 -0.65 -13.81
C ALA A 251 -4.63 -0.45 -12.93
N THR A 252 -5.78 -0.81 -13.46
CA THR A 252 -7.08 -0.68 -12.81
C THR A 252 -7.55 -2.00 -12.22
N LEU A 253 -8.39 -1.96 -11.21
CA LEU A 253 -8.97 -3.12 -10.56
C LEU A 253 -10.35 -3.44 -11.18
N PRO A 254 -10.55 -4.60 -11.81
CA PRO A 254 -11.87 -5.00 -12.30
C PRO A 254 -12.83 -5.27 -11.15
N LEU A 255 -14.13 -5.06 -11.39
CA LEU A 255 -15.19 -5.29 -10.42
C LEU A 255 -15.69 -6.72 -10.51
N VAL A 256 -16.03 -7.34 -9.36
CA VAL A 256 -16.83 -8.56 -9.35
C VAL A 256 -18.21 -8.26 -9.91
N GLN A 257 -18.62 -9.00 -10.95
CA GLN A 257 -19.90 -8.83 -11.62
C GLN A 257 -21.03 -9.58 -10.92
N PRO A 258 -22.30 -9.21 -11.12
CA PRO A 258 -23.46 -9.87 -10.48
C PRO A 258 -23.56 -11.39 -10.72
N ASN A 259 -23.08 -11.87 -11.87
CA ASN A 259 -23.07 -13.30 -12.24
C ASN A 259 -21.86 -14.09 -11.71
N GLN A 260 -20.88 -13.44 -11.07
CA GLN A 260 -19.65 -14.05 -10.53
C GLN A 260 -19.77 -14.38 -9.03
N THR A 261 -20.91 -14.93 -8.61
CA THR A 261 -21.21 -15.22 -7.19
C THR A 261 -20.21 -16.20 -6.55
N ASN A 262 -19.57 -17.04 -7.33
CA ASN A 262 -18.53 -17.97 -6.87
C ASN A 262 -17.31 -17.24 -6.31
N LEU A 263 -17.00 -16.03 -6.79
CA LEU A 263 -15.85 -15.23 -6.31
C LEU A 263 -16.09 -14.65 -4.90
N THR A 264 -17.34 -14.57 -4.46
CA THR A 264 -17.72 -14.08 -3.13
C THR A 264 -18.43 -15.13 -2.28
N ALA A 265 -18.23 -16.40 -2.61
CA ALA A 265 -18.79 -17.51 -1.81
C ALA A 265 -18.13 -17.54 -0.42
N PRO A 266 -18.87 -17.96 0.63
CA PRO A 266 -18.29 -18.16 1.96
C PRO A 266 -17.07 -19.10 1.91
N GLY A 267 -16.01 -18.74 2.66
CA GLY A 267 -14.73 -19.44 2.66
C GLY A 267 -13.74 -18.98 1.58
N THR A 268 -14.16 -18.16 0.61
CA THR A 268 -13.23 -17.56 -0.37
C THR A 268 -12.21 -16.71 0.35
N ALA A 269 -10.91 -16.95 0.09
CA ALA A 269 -9.84 -16.11 0.60
C ALA A 269 -9.86 -14.74 -0.10
N ALA A 270 -10.09 -13.70 0.67
CA ALA A 270 -10.07 -12.31 0.22
C ALA A 270 -8.90 -11.58 0.86
N THR A 271 -8.39 -10.53 0.20
CA THR A 271 -7.34 -9.67 0.75
C THR A 271 -7.90 -8.28 1.00
N ILE A 272 -7.66 -7.77 2.20
CA ILE A 272 -7.92 -6.39 2.60
C ILE A 272 -6.64 -5.57 2.48
N LEU A 273 -6.77 -4.29 2.06
CA LEU A 273 -5.65 -3.39 1.82
C LEU A 273 -5.94 -2.02 2.41
N GLY A 274 -4.95 -1.39 3.07
CA GLY A 274 -5.09 -0.02 3.55
C GLY A 274 -3.94 0.51 4.39
N TRP A 275 -4.07 1.75 4.83
CA TRP A 275 -3.13 2.46 5.73
C TRP A 275 -3.78 2.78 7.08
N GLY A 276 -4.87 2.10 7.40
CA GLY A 276 -5.62 2.29 8.63
C GLY A 276 -4.90 1.82 9.88
N ALA A 277 -5.53 2.07 11.02
CA ALA A 277 -5.01 1.72 12.33
C ALA A 277 -4.78 0.21 12.47
N THR A 278 -3.74 -0.14 13.21
CA THR A 278 -3.21 -1.51 13.26
C THR A 278 -3.38 -2.18 14.62
N ASP A 279 -3.83 -1.42 15.62
CA ASP A 279 -4.03 -1.96 16.96
C ASP A 279 -5.45 -2.51 17.12
N PRO A 280 -5.61 -3.78 17.59
CA PRO A 280 -6.93 -4.33 17.94
C PRO A 280 -7.54 -3.51 19.04
N ARG A 281 -8.85 -3.20 18.92
CA ARG A 281 -9.48 -2.39 19.96
C ARG A 281 -10.99 -2.53 20.03
N PRO A 282 -11.57 -2.35 21.25
CA PRO A 282 -12.99 -2.16 21.44
C PRO A 282 -13.52 -0.91 20.74
N ALA A 283 -14.81 -0.90 20.43
CA ALA A 283 -15.50 0.28 19.92
C ALA A 283 -15.35 1.48 20.89
N GLY A 284 -15.17 2.69 20.33
CA GLY A 284 -15.09 3.93 21.08
C GLY A 284 -13.71 4.28 21.64
N GLN A 285 -12.68 3.48 21.42
CA GLN A 285 -11.30 3.86 21.72
C GLN A 285 -10.67 4.62 20.56
N GLU A 286 -9.80 5.60 20.86
CA GLU A 286 -9.09 6.37 19.84
C GLU A 286 -8.13 5.47 19.05
N PRO A 287 -8.08 5.63 17.72
CA PRO A 287 -7.19 4.85 16.85
C PRO A 287 -5.72 5.18 17.05
N SER A 288 -4.87 4.16 16.97
CA SER A 288 -3.41 4.27 17.07
C SER A 288 -2.71 3.34 16.08
N GLY A 289 -1.39 3.44 15.99
CA GLY A 289 -0.60 2.53 15.17
C GLY A 289 -0.75 2.75 13.66
N PHE A 290 -1.03 3.97 13.17
CA PHE A 290 -1.16 4.23 11.74
C PHE A 290 0.16 4.00 11.00
N PRO A 291 0.19 3.18 9.94
CA PRO A 291 1.38 2.92 9.14
C PRO A 291 1.55 3.95 8.02
N ARG A 292 2.80 4.25 7.66
CA ARG A 292 3.08 4.95 6.39
C ARG A 292 3.05 4.00 5.19
N ASP A 293 3.38 2.73 5.39
CA ASP A 293 3.44 1.71 4.36
C ASP A 293 2.10 0.98 4.24
N LEU A 294 1.65 0.74 2.99
CA LEU A 294 0.43 0.01 2.69
C LEU A 294 0.45 -1.37 3.35
N GLN A 295 -0.63 -1.72 4.01
CA GLN A 295 -0.82 -3.00 4.68
C GLN A 295 -1.73 -3.92 3.89
N GLN A 296 -1.57 -5.24 4.09
CA GLN A 296 -2.45 -6.27 3.56
C GLN A 296 -2.70 -7.36 4.60
N ALA A 297 -3.89 -7.95 4.56
CA ALA A 297 -4.17 -9.20 5.26
C ALA A 297 -5.12 -10.07 4.44
N THR A 298 -5.04 -11.38 4.64
CA THR A 298 -5.96 -12.33 4.02
C THR A 298 -6.98 -12.79 5.04
N VAL A 299 -8.26 -12.68 4.68
CA VAL A 299 -9.41 -13.07 5.50
C VAL A 299 -10.39 -13.89 4.67
N PRO A 300 -11.09 -14.88 5.24
CA PRO A 300 -12.16 -15.57 4.53
C PRO A 300 -13.41 -14.68 4.42
N ILE A 301 -14.11 -14.77 3.28
CA ILE A 301 -15.49 -14.27 3.18
C ILE A 301 -16.38 -15.11 4.07
N VAL A 302 -17.27 -14.46 4.83
CA VAL A 302 -18.20 -15.08 5.76
C VAL A 302 -19.61 -14.97 5.18
N SER A 303 -20.47 -15.97 5.43
CA SER A 303 -21.86 -15.91 5.00
C SER A 303 -22.61 -14.80 5.74
N ASN A 304 -23.56 -14.12 5.05
CA ASN A 304 -24.40 -13.14 5.71
C ASN A 304 -25.22 -13.76 6.86
N ALA A 305 -25.55 -15.06 6.78
CA ALA A 305 -26.24 -15.77 7.85
C ALA A 305 -25.38 -15.89 9.12
N GLU A 306 -24.09 -16.20 8.99
CA GLU A 306 -23.15 -16.25 10.11
C GLU A 306 -22.87 -14.86 10.66
N CYS A 307 -22.69 -13.86 9.79
CA CYS A 307 -22.49 -12.48 10.16
C CYS A 307 -23.71 -11.87 10.88
N ASN A 308 -24.92 -12.32 10.56
CA ASN A 308 -26.18 -11.94 11.21
C ASN A 308 -26.53 -12.77 12.46
N ALA A 309 -25.61 -13.60 12.95
CA ALA A 309 -25.86 -14.34 14.18
C ALA A 309 -26.13 -13.39 15.38
N PRO A 310 -26.94 -13.81 16.37
CA PRO A 310 -27.28 -12.93 17.51
C PRO A 310 -26.09 -12.40 18.32
N GLN A 311 -24.96 -13.12 18.31
CA GLN A 311 -23.72 -12.69 18.98
C GLN A 311 -22.83 -11.80 18.10
N SER A 312 -23.24 -11.48 16.87
CA SER A 312 -22.55 -10.64 15.90
C SER A 312 -23.44 -9.43 15.55
N TYR A 313 -23.92 -9.32 14.32
CA TYR A 313 -24.69 -8.17 13.86
C TYR A 313 -26.22 -8.31 13.98
N ASP A 314 -26.74 -9.41 14.53
CA ASP A 314 -28.14 -9.67 14.90
C ASP A 314 -29.15 -9.23 13.83
N GLY A 315 -28.98 -9.70 12.60
CA GLY A 315 -29.91 -9.47 11.49
C GLY A 315 -29.74 -8.13 10.77
N THR A 316 -28.73 -7.33 11.08
CA THR A 316 -28.57 -5.99 10.47
C THR A 316 -27.80 -6.00 9.13
N ILE A 317 -27.12 -7.10 8.80
CA ILE A 317 -26.37 -7.21 7.54
C ILE A 317 -27.31 -7.52 6.38
N LEU A 318 -27.30 -6.66 5.36
CA LEU A 318 -28.12 -6.74 4.16
C LEU A 318 -27.44 -7.58 3.06
N ASP A 319 -28.22 -8.02 2.04
CA ASP A 319 -27.68 -8.73 0.87
C ASP A 319 -26.71 -7.88 0.04
N SER A 320 -26.83 -6.55 0.11
CA SER A 320 -25.90 -5.60 -0.51
C SER A 320 -24.57 -5.43 0.26
N MET A 321 -24.37 -6.20 1.32
CA MET A 321 -23.16 -6.22 2.12
C MET A 321 -22.45 -7.56 2.03
N LEU A 322 -21.14 -7.55 2.30
CA LEU A 322 -20.27 -8.71 2.48
C LEU A 322 -19.64 -8.64 3.87
N CYS A 323 -19.49 -9.79 4.51
CA CYS A 323 -18.66 -9.92 5.70
C CYS A 323 -17.39 -10.70 5.37
N ALA A 324 -16.27 -10.31 5.99
CA ALA A 324 -15.02 -11.08 5.92
C ALA A 324 -14.24 -10.94 7.24
N GLY A 325 -13.57 -12.02 7.65
CA GLY A 325 -12.84 -12.05 8.91
C GLY A 325 -12.86 -13.44 9.54
N PHE A 326 -12.34 -13.53 10.73
CA PHE A 326 -12.27 -14.76 11.52
C PHE A 326 -13.20 -14.69 12.73
N PRO A 327 -13.92 -15.77 13.10
CA PRO A 327 -14.81 -15.75 14.29
C PRO A 327 -14.10 -15.43 15.60
N GLN A 328 -12.80 -15.78 15.70
CA GLN A 328 -11.96 -15.46 16.87
C GLN A 328 -11.41 -14.02 16.84
N GLY A 329 -11.66 -13.24 15.79
CA GLY A 329 -11.05 -11.93 15.58
C GLY A 329 -9.56 -12.02 15.22
N GLY A 330 -8.80 -10.99 15.55
CA GLY A 330 -7.35 -10.95 15.39
C GLY A 330 -6.88 -10.38 14.05
N VAL A 331 -7.69 -10.41 12.98
CA VAL A 331 -7.38 -9.84 11.67
C VAL A 331 -8.58 -9.08 11.15
N ASP A 332 -8.41 -7.78 10.83
CA ASP A 332 -9.51 -6.93 10.38
C ASP A 332 -9.01 -5.64 9.71
N SER A 333 -9.87 -4.99 8.93
CA SER A 333 -9.76 -3.58 8.57
C SER A 333 -10.14 -2.69 9.76
N CYS A 334 -9.56 -1.49 9.83
CA CYS A 334 -9.78 -0.59 10.95
C CYS A 334 -9.97 0.87 10.47
N GLN A 335 -10.00 1.84 11.40
CA GLN A 335 -10.17 3.25 11.07
C GLN A 335 -9.12 3.73 10.07
N ALA A 336 -9.54 4.51 9.08
CA ALA A 336 -8.82 4.99 7.92
C ALA A 336 -8.58 3.94 6.80
N ASP A 337 -9.02 2.66 6.97
CA ASP A 337 -9.16 1.69 5.87
C ASP A 337 -10.50 1.85 5.13
N SER A 338 -11.45 2.62 5.67
CA SER A 338 -12.74 2.96 5.07
C SER A 338 -12.62 3.31 3.59
N GLY A 339 -13.49 2.76 2.74
CA GLY A 339 -13.43 2.95 1.28
C GLY A 339 -12.37 2.12 0.57
N GLY A 340 -11.42 1.51 1.29
CA GLY A 340 -10.41 0.62 0.77
C GLY A 340 -10.98 -0.71 0.26
N PRO A 341 -10.21 -1.47 -0.53
CA PRO A 341 -10.69 -2.66 -1.19
C PRO A 341 -10.65 -3.93 -0.33
N LEU A 342 -11.68 -4.75 -0.48
CA LEU A 342 -11.65 -6.19 -0.28
C LEU A 342 -11.56 -6.85 -1.66
N ILE A 343 -10.42 -7.46 -1.98
CA ILE A 343 -10.16 -8.07 -3.28
C ILE A 343 -10.18 -9.60 -3.18
N VAL A 344 -10.59 -10.25 -4.26
CA VAL A 344 -10.60 -11.72 -4.40
C VAL A 344 -9.80 -12.14 -5.62
N PRO A 345 -9.18 -13.33 -5.61
CA PRO A 345 -8.53 -13.87 -6.80
C PRO A 345 -9.53 -14.01 -7.97
N SER A 346 -9.14 -13.55 -9.16
CA SER A 346 -9.96 -13.62 -10.37
C SER A 346 -9.06 -13.82 -11.59
N GLY A 347 -9.11 -14.99 -12.20
CA GLY A 347 -8.18 -15.37 -13.27
C GLY A 347 -6.73 -15.34 -12.78
N ASN A 348 -5.87 -14.60 -13.50
CA ASN A 348 -4.46 -14.42 -13.12
C ASN A 348 -4.21 -13.16 -12.27
N GLY A 349 -5.25 -12.54 -11.71
CA GLY A 349 -5.16 -11.31 -10.94
C GLY A 349 -6.21 -11.25 -9.83
N PHE A 350 -6.74 -10.05 -9.62
CA PHE A 350 -7.72 -9.76 -8.58
C PHE A 350 -8.95 -9.06 -9.17
N ALA A 351 -10.07 -9.14 -8.45
CA ALA A 351 -11.25 -8.33 -8.68
C ALA A 351 -11.73 -7.72 -7.36
N LEU A 352 -12.32 -6.53 -7.43
CA LEU A 352 -12.91 -5.84 -6.29
C LEU A 352 -14.25 -6.50 -5.92
N ALA A 353 -14.29 -7.13 -4.77
CA ALA A 353 -15.48 -7.79 -4.23
C ALA A 353 -16.25 -6.89 -3.25
N GLY A 354 -15.52 -6.12 -2.44
CA GLY A 354 -16.09 -5.26 -1.42
C GLY A 354 -15.35 -3.96 -1.22
N ILE A 355 -16.04 -2.99 -0.62
CA ILE A 355 -15.48 -1.70 -0.20
C ILE A 355 -15.63 -1.64 1.31
N THR A 356 -14.56 -1.39 2.05
CA THR A 356 -14.56 -1.30 3.51
C THR A 356 -15.56 -0.24 3.96
N SER A 357 -16.55 -0.67 4.76
CA SER A 357 -17.66 0.18 5.20
C SER A 357 -17.66 0.40 6.70
N PHE A 358 -17.94 -0.62 7.51
CA PHE A 358 -18.01 -0.49 8.96
C PHE A 358 -17.63 -1.78 9.70
N GLY A 359 -17.53 -1.69 11.03
CA GLY A 359 -17.33 -2.80 11.95
C GLY A 359 -17.55 -2.36 13.39
N VAL A 360 -17.75 -3.32 14.29
CA VAL A 360 -17.81 -3.06 15.73
C VAL A 360 -16.41 -3.21 16.32
N GLY A 361 -15.75 -2.10 16.60
CA GLY A 361 -14.34 -2.11 16.97
C GLY A 361 -13.44 -2.53 15.80
N CYS A 362 -12.28 -3.15 16.11
CA CYS A 362 -11.40 -3.74 15.09
C CYS A 362 -10.87 -5.07 15.61
N ALA A 363 -11.00 -6.12 14.79
CA ALA A 363 -10.52 -7.47 15.06
C ALA A 363 -11.09 -8.12 16.33
N LEU A 364 -12.28 -7.75 16.75
CA LEU A 364 -12.94 -8.33 17.89
C LEU A 364 -13.54 -9.71 17.56
N PRO A 365 -13.55 -10.65 18.51
CA PRO A 365 -14.24 -11.94 18.33
C PRO A 365 -15.72 -11.75 18.00
N ASN A 366 -16.22 -12.51 17.04
CA ASN A 366 -17.58 -12.51 16.51
C ASN A 366 -17.99 -11.25 15.71
N PHE A 367 -17.17 -10.22 15.62
CA PHE A 367 -17.44 -9.05 14.78
C PHE A 367 -16.52 -9.06 13.57
N PHE A 368 -17.08 -9.39 12.42
CA PHE A 368 -16.40 -9.42 11.13
C PHE A 368 -16.35 -8.01 10.54
N GLY A 369 -15.36 -7.71 9.72
CA GLY A 369 -15.37 -6.51 8.88
C GLY A 369 -16.56 -6.57 7.91
N VAL A 370 -17.28 -5.45 7.75
CA VAL A 370 -18.41 -5.33 6.84
C VAL A 370 -18.04 -4.43 5.66
N TYR A 371 -18.33 -4.92 4.47
CA TYR A 371 -17.98 -4.31 3.20
C TYR A 371 -19.22 -4.11 2.34
N THR A 372 -19.31 -3.00 1.62
CA THR A 372 -20.29 -2.82 0.55
C THR A 372 -20.04 -3.86 -0.55
N ARG A 373 -20.99 -4.71 -0.87
CA ARG A 373 -20.90 -5.73 -1.93
C ARG A 373 -20.93 -5.08 -3.30
N VAL A 374 -19.78 -4.99 -3.97
CA VAL A 374 -19.63 -4.26 -5.24
C VAL A 374 -20.56 -4.76 -6.33
N SER A 375 -20.76 -6.07 -6.43
CA SER A 375 -21.65 -6.67 -7.44
C SER A 375 -23.11 -6.22 -7.31
N SER A 376 -23.57 -5.80 -6.12
CA SER A 376 -24.91 -5.25 -5.91
C SER A 376 -25.09 -3.83 -6.47
N PHE A 377 -24.00 -3.15 -6.73
CA PHE A 377 -23.96 -1.76 -7.22
C PHE A 377 -23.34 -1.63 -8.62
N PHE A 378 -23.20 -2.75 -9.32
CA PHE A 378 -22.57 -2.78 -10.64
C PHE A 378 -23.24 -1.81 -11.62
N ASP A 379 -24.58 -1.79 -11.68
CA ASP A 379 -25.34 -0.91 -12.57
C ASP A 379 -25.17 0.57 -12.19
N PHE A 380 -25.14 0.89 -10.89
CA PHE A 380 -24.83 2.26 -10.44
C PHE A 380 -23.45 2.68 -10.94
N VAL A 381 -22.42 1.86 -10.72
CA VAL A 381 -21.06 2.18 -11.17
C VAL A 381 -21.03 2.37 -12.68
N GLN A 382 -21.63 1.45 -13.46
CA GLN A 382 -21.67 1.56 -14.93
C GLN A 382 -22.40 2.82 -15.40
N SER A 383 -23.49 3.21 -14.72
CA SER A 383 -24.24 4.43 -15.06
C SER A 383 -23.43 5.70 -14.90
N VAL A 384 -22.49 5.73 -13.93
CA VAL A 384 -21.63 6.89 -13.64
C VAL A 384 -20.41 6.93 -14.56
N ILE A 385 -19.70 5.80 -14.72
CA ILE A 385 -18.47 5.79 -15.51
C ILE A 385 -18.74 5.83 -17.03
N GLY A 386 -20.00 5.64 -17.43
CA GLY A 386 -20.44 5.58 -18.82
C GLY A 386 -20.00 4.29 -19.54
N SER A 387 -20.64 4.00 -20.66
CA SER A 387 -20.23 2.91 -21.53
C SER A 387 -19.01 3.31 -22.37
N THR A 388 -17.89 3.64 -21.72
CA THR A 388 -16.62 3.74 -22.41
C THR A 388 -16.20 2.33 -22.84
N PRO A 389 -15.78 2.09 -24.09
CA PRO A 389 -15.34 0.76 -24.50
C PRO A 389 -14.24 0.32 -23.54
N THR A 390 -14.44 -0.86 -22.95
CA THR A 390 -13.44 -1.54 -22.13
C THR A 390 -12.12 -1.54 -22.88
N PRO A 391 -11.01 -0.99 -22.32
CA PRO A 391 -9.72 -1.18 -22.95
C PRO A 391 -9.50 -2.68 -23.09
N THR A 392 -9.15 -3.10 -24.29
CA THR A 392 -8.81 -4.50 -24.60
C THR A 392 -7.81 -4.96 -23.53
N PRO A 393 -8.04 -6.09 -22.83
CA PRO A 393 -7.14 -6.55 -21.80
C PRO A 393 -5.75 -6.70 -22.43
N THR A 394 -4.78 -6.00 -21.83
CA THR A 394 -3.36 -6.22 -22.13
C THR A 394 -3.09 -7.71 -21.92
N PRO A 395 -2.44 -8.41 -22.86
CA PRO A 395 -2.18 -9.84 -22.73
C PRO A 395 -1.48 -10.10 -21.39
N PRO A 396 -1.85 -11.19 -20.68
CA PRO A 396 -1.29 -11.51 -19.37
C PRO A 396 0.24 -11.62 -19.52
N PRO A 397 1.00 -11.17 -18.51
CA PRO A 397 2.43 -11.40 -18.46
C PRO A 397 2.71 -12.91 -18.54
N PRO A 398 3.82 -13.32 -19.17
CA PRO A 398 4.16 -14.74 -19.26
C PRO A 398 4.22 -15.36 -17.86
N SER A 399 3.67 -16.56 -17.75
CA SER A 399 3.51 -17.34 -16.53
C SER A 399 4.84 -17.62 -15.83
N GLY A 400 5.15 -16.83 -14.82
CA GLY A 400 6.22 -17.05 -13.85
C GLY A 400 5.93 -16.14 -12.66
N ALA A 401 5.79 -16.71 -11.47
CA ALA A 401 5.66 -15.90 -10.28
C ALA A 401 6.97 -15.16 -10.03
N THR A 402 6.90 -13.85 -9.75
CA THR A 402 8.06 -13.04 -9.36
C THR A 402 7.86 -12.49 -7.95
N ALA A 403 8.96 -12.44 -7.18
CA ALA A 403 9.02 -11.73 -5.92
C ALA A 403 10.29 -10.87 -5.92
N SER A 404 10.28 -9.75 -5.23
CA SER A 404 11.41 -8.83 -5.24
C SER A 404 11.67 -8.19 -3.88
N PHE A 405 12.94 -7.84 -3.64
CA PHE A 405 13.39 -6.98 -2.55
C PHE A 405 13.88 -5.65 -3.13
N THR A 406 13.67 -4.55 -2.41
CA THR A 406 14.35 -3.28 -2.69
C THR A 406 15.51 -3.14 -1.70
N VAL A 407 16.72 -2.92 -2.21
CA VAL A 407 17.96 -2.87 -1.44
C VAL A 407 18.65 -1.54 -1.71
N ASN A 408 18.96 -0.79 -0.66
CA ASN A 408 19.83 0.38 -0.71
C ASN A 408 21.24 -0.05 -0.35
N LEU A 409 22.19 0.20 -1.23
CA LEU A 409 23.58 -0.21 -1.08
C LEU A 409 24.49 1.01 -0.94
N SER A 410 25.23 1.09 0.16
CA SER A 410 26.28 2.06 0.39
C SER A 410 27.65 1.53 -0.10
N GLY A 411 28.62 2.42 -0.30
CA GLY A 411 29.93 2.00 -0.78
C GLY A 411 30.62 1.07 0.22
N GLY A 412 31.07 -0.09 -0.26
CA GLY A 412 31.73 -1.13 0.56
C GLY A 412 30.79 -1.98 1.40
N GLU A 413 29.49 -1.78 1.32
CA GLU A 413 28.49 -2.50 2.11
C GLU A 413 28.22 -3.90 1.57
N VAL A 414 27.87 -4.80 2.49
CA VAL A 414 27.36 -6.14 2.20
C VAL A 414 25.94 -6.24 2.72
N VAL A 415 24.97 -6.31 1.81
CA VAL A 415 23.60 -6.63 2.17
C VAL A 415 23.40 -8.13 1.99
N SER A 416 23.01 -8.81 3.06
CA SER A 416 22.82 -10.25 3.12
C SER A 416 21.47 -10.60 3.77
N GLY A 417 21.08 -11.89 3.69
CA GLY A 417 19.84 -12.35 4.29
C GLY A 417 18.59 -12.14 3.44
N LEU A 418 18.73 -11.86 2.15
CA LEU A 418 17.62 -11.84 1.21
C LEU A 418 17.17 -13.28 0.90
N ASN A 419 16.15 -13.74 1.60
CA ASN A 419 15.68 -15.11 1.50
C ASN A 419 14.37 -15.20 0.71
N PHE A 420 14.37 -15.92 -0.41
CA PHE A 420 13.19 -16.25 -1.18
C PHE A 420 12.73 -17.67 -0.84
N GLY A 421 11.65 -17.77 -0.09
CA GLY A 421 10.97 -19.05 0.13
C GLY A 421 9.99 -19.33 -0.99
N SER A 422 9.85 -20.59 -1.37
CA SER A 422 8.83 -21.04 -2.30
C SER A 422 8.44 -22.49 -2.03
N ARG A 423 7.20 -22.84 -2.36
CA ARG A 423 6.68 -24.22 -2.25
C ARG A 423 6.06 -24.67 -3.57
N ALA A 424 5.95 -25.99 -3.75
CA ALA A 424 5.14 -26.55 -4.82
C ALA A 424 3.64 -26.19 -4.61
N GLN A 425 2.94 -25.96 -5.71
CA GLN A 425 1.49 -25.75 -5.71
C GLN A 425 0.74 -27.06 -5.50
#